data_8d28b94e377b5ea6dac79413e412b2b3
#
_entry.id   8d28b94e377b5ea6dac79413e412b2b3
#
_cell.length_a   1.000
_cell.length_b   1.000
_cell.length_c   1.000
_cell.angle_alpha   90.00
_cell.angle_beta   90.00
_cell.angle_gamma   90.00
#
_symmetry.space_group_name_H-M   'P 1'
#
loop_
_entity.id
_entity.type
_entity.pdbx_description
1 polymer ?
#
loop_
_entity_poly.entity_id
_entity_poly.type
_entity_poly.pdbx_seq_one_letter_code
_entity_poly.pdbx_strand_id
1 'polypeptide(L)'
;MLQIPGVIINPTDNSIALADKNEVSLRINGRPVDNKDIQALSPEQIVRVEYIDNPGVRYGEVGAVIDFIVKNPTSGGSFMGDLTQSVNRGFGEYWLAAKANSGKSEVSYSGWFAPRWNLKMQRDNSEHYELPDGTRYTRTEKSLDGSRFEQWNNGHSLNYNYLDSKKQMFNATLKFYNFQYENLFRGLLT
;
A
#
# COMPACT_ATOMS: atom_id res chain seq x y z
N MET A 1 -22.09 10.60 12.61
CA MET A 1 -20.66 10.52 12.30
C MET A 1 -20.03 11.85 12.67
N LEU A 2 -19.11 11.90 13.62
CA LEU A 2 -18.38 13.12 13.93
C LEU A 2 -17.45 13.42 12.74
N GLN A 3 -17.72 14.50 12.02
CA GLN A 3 -16.81 14.98 10.97
C GLN A 3 -15.67 15.75 11.66
N ILE A 4 -14.45 15.28 11.47
CA ILE A 4 -13.26 16.04 11.88
C ILE A 4 -13.02 17.11 10.80
N PRO A 5 -12.99 18.41 11.15
CA PRO A 5 -12.76 19.47 10.16
C PRO A 5 -11.44 19.23 9.41
N GLY A 6 -11.48 19.39 8.09
CA GLY A 6 -10.28 19.24 7.24
C GLY A 6 -9.87 17.81 6.90
N VAL A 7 -10.50 16.80 7.46
CA VAL A 7 -10.24 15.39 7.13
C VAL A 7 -11.18 14.93 6.01
N ILE A 8 -10.61 14.35 4.97
CA ILE A 8 -11.31 13.77 3.82
C ILE A 8 -11.08 12.26 3.82
N ILE A 9 -12.15 11.49 3.66
CA ILE A 9 -12.07 10.05 3.42
C ILE A 9 -12.34 9.82 1.94
N ASN A 10 -11.38 9.23 1.24
CA ASN A 10 -11.54 8.85 -0.16
C ASN A 10 -12.52 7.66 -0.26
N PRO A 11 -13.65 7.80 -0.96
CA PRO A 11 -14.66 6.74 -1.03
C PRO A 11 -14.21 5.52 -1.84
N THR A 12 -13.14 5.62 -2.62
CA THR A 12 -12.66 4.53 -3.48
C THR A 12 -11.84 3.50 -2.71
N ASP A 13 -10.98 3.97 -1.82
CA ASP A 13 -10.02 3.14 -1.08
C ASP A 13 -10.08 3.34 0.44
N ASN A 14 -11.04 4.15 0.92
CA ASN A 14 -11.20 4.55 2.32
C ASN A 14 -9.94 5.15 2.94
N SER A 15 -9.05 5.72 2.12
CA SER A 15 -7.86 6.41 2.63
C SER A 15 -8.23 7.72 3.31
N ILE A 16 -7.47 8.07 4.34
CA ILE A 16 -7.66 9.29 5.13
C ILE A 16 -6.61 10.31 4.67
N ALA A 17 -7.07 11.50 4.30
CA ALA A 17 -6.23 12.60 3.86
C ALA A 17 -6.70 13.93 4.47
N LEU A 18 -5.86 14.96 4.42
CA LEU A 18 -6.24 16.32 4.73
C LEU A 18 -6.67 17.08 3.48
N ALA A 19 -7.59 18.02 3.65
CA ALA A 19 -8.10 18.86 2.57
C ALA A 19 -7.02 19.77 1.95
N ASP A 20 -6.02 20.15 2.74
CA ASP A 20 -4.87 20.96 2.32
C ASP A 20 -3.73 20.17 1.68
N LYS A 21 -3.93 18.85 1.48
CA LYS A 21 -2.96 17.91 0.92
C LYS A 21 -1.69 17.69 1.76
N ASN A 22 -1.66 18.18 2.99
CA ASN A 22 -0.57 17.85 3.90
C ASN A 22 -0.62 16.37 4.30
N GLU A 23 0.55 15.80 4.60
CA GLU A 23 0.66 14.42 5.02
C GLU A 23 0.04 14.22 6.41
N VAL A 24 -0.70 13.12 6.57
CA VAL A 24 -1.33 12.71 7.84
C VAL A 24 -0.58 11.52 8.42
N SER A 25 -0.16 11.63 9.67
CA SER A 25 0.32 10.46 10.43
C SER A 25 -0.85 9.76 11.11
N LEU A 26 -1.17 8.56 10.66
CA LEU A 26 -2.17 7.71 11.31
C LEU A 26 -1.52 6.92 12.44
N ARG A 27 -2.21 6.82 13.58
CA ARG A 27 -1.72 6.15 14.77
C ARG A 27 -2.81 5.31 15.45
N ILE A 28 -2.36 4.27 16.13
CA ILE A 28 -3.18 3.48 17.06
C ILE A 28 -2.45 3.46 18.40
N ASN A 29 -3.08 4.04 19.45
CA ASN A 29 -2.50 4.16 20.80
C ASN A 29 -1.08 4.77 20.77
N GLY A 30 -0.87 5.83 19.97
CA GLY A 30 0.41 6.53 19.81
C GLY A 30 1.39 5.88 18.84
N ARG A 31 1.13 4.69 18.33
CA ARG A 31 1.99 3.97 17.36
C ARG A 31 1.65 4.35 15.93
N PRO A 32 2.63 4.73 15.09
CA PRO A 32 2.41 4.95 13.67
C PRO A 32 1.92 3.65 12.98
N VAL A 33 0.92 3.79 12.13
CA VAL A 33 0.29 2.69 11.38
C VAL A 33 -0.07 3.16 9.97
N ASP A 34 -0.36 2.22 9.09
CA ASP A 34 -0.88 2.54 7.77
C ASP A 34 -2.42 2.56 7.75
N ASN A 35 -2.98 2.97 6.60
CA ASN A 35 -4.42 3.06 6.43
C ASN A 35 -5.14 1.71 6.55
N LYS A 36 -4.46 0.62 6.17
CA LYS A 36 -5.02 -0.75 6.26
C LYS A 36 -5.16 -1.21 7.70
N ASP A 37 -4.23 -0.83 8.56
CA ASP A 37 -4.32 -1.10 10.00
C ASP A 37 -5.56 -0.42 10.62
N ILE A 38 -5.88 0.81 10.17
CA ILE A 38 -7.08 1.53 10.62
C ILE A 38 -8.36 0.83 10.11
N GLN A 39 -8.38 0.42 8.84
CA GLN A 39 -9.51 -0.30 8.26
C GLN A 39 -9.78 -1.64 8.96
N ALA A 40 -8.73 -2.26 9.53
CA ALA A 40 -8.84 -3.50 10.30
C ALA A 40 -9.43 -3.33 11.71
N LEU A 41 -9.65 -2.08 12.18
CA LEU A 41 -10.25 -1.82 13.48
C LEU A 41 -11.75 -2.01 13.43
N SER A 42 -12.29 -2.79 14.38
CA SER A 42 -13.73 -2.79 14.63
C SER A 42 -14.15 -1.50 15.35
N PRO A 43 -15.25 -0.86 14.96
CA PRO A 43 -15.74 0.37 15.60
C PRO A 43 -15.89 0.26 17.12
N GLU A 44 -16.27 -0.93 17.61
CA GLU A 44 -16.50 -1.21 19.05
C GLU A 44 -15.19 -1.21 19.86
N GLN A 45 -14.05 -1.36 19.19
CA GLN A 45 -12.73 -1.29 19.82
C GLN A 45 -12.27 0.14 20.01
N ILE A 46 -12.81 1.10 19.23
CA ILE A 46 -12.39 2.50 19.28
C ILE A 46 -13.04 3.18 20.47
N VAL A 47 -12.22 3.67 21.40
CA VAL A 47 -12.67 4.44 22.57
C VAL A 47 -12.88 5.90 22.19
N ARG A 48 -11.93 6.47 21.44
CA ARG A 48 -11.96 7.83 20.92
C ARG A 48 -10.95 7.99 19.80
N VAL A 49 -11.08 9.06 19.04
CA VAL A 49 -10.10 9.50 18.04
C VAL A 49 -9.53 10.84 18.51
N GLU A 50 -8.22 10.95 18.59
CA GLU A 50 -7.52 12.18 18.92
C GLU A 50 -6.96 12.79 17.63
N TYR A 51 -7.33 14.04 17.38
CA TYR A 51 -6.82 14.83 16.26
C TYR A 51 -5.87 15.89 16.81
N ILE A 52 -4.64 15.91 16.29
CA ILE A 52 -3.61 16.88 16.67
C ILE A 52 -3.23 17.64 15.39
N ASP A 53 -3.65 18.91 15.35
CA ASP A 53 -3.28 19.82 14.30
C ASP A 53 -1.88 20.38 14.56
N ASN A 54 -1.08 20.49 13.50
CA ASN A 54 0.30 21.00 13.59
C ASN A 54 1.12 20.37 14.73
N PRO A 55 1.35 19.05 14.68
CA PRO A 55 1.86 18.27 15.82
C PRO A 55 3.32 18.55 16.18
N GLY A 56 4.02 19.38 15.39
CA GLY A 56 5.41 19.74 15.59
C GLY A 56 6.39 18.60 15.31
N VAL A 57 7.68 18.89 15.47
CA VAL A 57 8.80 18.00 15.08
C VAL A 57 8.82 16.61 15.76
N ARG A 58 8.10 16.46 16.88
CA ARG A 58 8.00 15.18 17.59
C ARG A 58 7.38 14.07 16.73
N TYR A 59 6.52 14.44 15.82
CA TYR A 59 5.76 13.51 14.97
C TYR A 59 6.26 13.45 13.52
N GLY A 60 7.36 14.13 13.23
CA GLY A 60 7.90 14.28 11.88
C GLY A 60 7.30 15.49 11.15
N GLU A 61 7.62 15.63 9.87
CA GLU A 61 7.11 16.70 9.02
C GLU A 61 5.72 16.34 8.46
N VAL A 62 4.71 16.27 9.35
CA VAL A 62 3.33 15.96 9.00
C VAL A 62 2.40 17.10 9.39
N GLY A 63 1.37 17.35 8.59
CA GLY A 63 0.40 18.42 8.82
C GLY A 63 -0.52 18.12 9.99
N ALA A 64 -0.87 16.85 10.21
CA ALA A 64 -1.69 16.44 11.34
C ALA A 64 -1.39 15.01 11.78
N VAL A 65 -1.78 14.68 13.00
CA VAL A 65 -1.81 13.32 13.55
C VAL A 65 -3.24 12.94 13.88
N ILE A 66 -3.66 11.75 13.46
CA ILE A 66 -4.92 11.13 13.85
C ILE A 66 -4.59 9.87 14.65
N ASP A 67 -4.83 9.88 15.96
CA ASP A 67 -4.56 8.76 16.84
C ASP A 67 -5.88 8.08 17.26
N PHE A 68 -6.04 6.84 16.87
CA PHE A 68 -7.17 5.99 17.24
C PHE A 68 -6.86 5.33 18.58
N ILE A 69 -7.46 5.82 19.65
CA ILE A 69 -7.33 5.22 20.98
C ILE A 69 -8.29 4.04 21.04
N VAL A 70 -7.72 2.85 21.07
CA VAL A 70 -8.47 1.60 21.10
C VAL A 70 -8.33 0.88 22.42
N LYS A 71 -9.37 0.14 22.81
CA LYS A 71 -9.26 -0.83 23.91
C LYS A 71 -8.31 -1.94 23.43
N ASN A 72 -7.25 -2.18 24.18
CA ASN A 72 -6.47 -3.40 23.99
C ASN A 72 -7.22 -4.56 24.64
N PRO A 73 -7.79 -5.50 23.87
CA PRO A 73 -8.30 -6.71 24.46
C PRO A 73 -7.15 -7.44 25.16
N THR A 74 -7.40 -7.99 26.32
CA THR A 74 -6.40 -8.78 27.07
C THR A 74 -5.98 -10.04 26.34
N SER A 75 -6.84 -10.52 25.44
CA SER A 75 -6.58 -11.61 24.49
C SER A 75 -7.55 -11.54 23.34
N GLY A 76 -7.12 -11.98 22.17
CA GLY A 76 -7.96 -12.02 20.97
C GLY A 76 -7.13 -11.93 19.70
N GLY A 77 -7.82 -11.93 18.57
CA GLY A 77 -7.18 -11.77 17.27
C GLY A 77 -8.17 -11.30 16.22
N SER A 78 -7.65 -10.83 15.10
CA SER A 78 -8.42 -10.46 13.92
C SER A 78 -7.73 -11.00 12.67
N PHE A 79 -8.53 -11.25 11.66
CA PHE A 79 -8.07 -11.63 10.32
C PHE A 79 -8.86 -10.81 9.31
N MET A 80 -8.18 -10.30 8.29
CA MET A 80 -8.78 -9.57 7.19
C MET A 80 -8.04 -9.91 5.90
N GLY A 81 -8.75 -9.93 4.78
CA GLY A 81 -8.14 -10.12 3.48
C GLY A 81 -8.99 -9.53 2.37
N ASP A 82 -8.33 -9.15 1.30
CA ASP A 82 -8.93 -8.72 0.05
C ASP A 82 -8.30 -9.50 -1.09
N LEU A 83 -9.12 -9.93 -2.03
CA LEU A 83 -8.73 -10.74 -3.17
C LEU A 83 -9.36 -10.16 -4.43
N THR A 84 -8.54 -9.57 -5.26
CA THR A 84 -8.95 -9.07 -6.57
C THR A 84 -8.26 -9.88 -7.65
N GLN A 85 -9.06 -10.49 -8.54
CA GLN A 85 -8.56 -11.29 -9.65
C GLN A 85 -9.23 -10.88 -10.96
N SER A 86 -8.44 -10.62 -11.98
CA SER A 86 -8.96 -10.42 -13.33
C SER A 86 -9.47 -11.75 -13.91
N VAL A 87 -10.65 -11.72 -14.52
CA VAL A 87 -11.28 -12.90 -15.09
C VAL A 87 -10.66 -13.30 -16.44
N ASN A 88 -10.19 -12.32 -17.21
CA ASN A 88 -9.76 -12.52 -18.59
C ASN A 88 -8.29 -12.17 -18.85
N ARG A 89 -7.57 -11.74 -17.83
CA ARG A 89 -6.16 -11.36 -17.95
C ARG A 89 -5.37 -11.88 -16.75
N GLY A 90 -4.09 -12.15 -16.97
CA GLY A 90 -3.22 -12.69 -15.95
C GLY A 90 -2.75 -11.63 -14.97
N PHE A 91 -3.66 -10.99 -14.22
CA PHE A 91 -3.26 -10.16 -13.10
C PHE A 91 -4.22 -10.30 -11.93
N GLY A 92 -3.68 -10.15 -10.73
CA GLY A 92 -4.44 -10.13 -9.50
C GLY A 92 -3.76 -9.24 -8.46
N GLU A 93 -4.50 -8.92 -7.43
CA GLU A 93 -4.00 -8.25 -6.23
C GLU A 93 -4.61 -8.94 -5.03
N TYR A 94 -3.76 -9.43 -4.16
CA TYR A 94 -4.16 -10.15 -2.96
C TYR A 94 -3.50 -9.50 -1.76
N TRP A 95 -4.27 -9.31 -0.73
CA TRP A 95 -3.78 -8.77 0.52
C TRP A 95 -4.41 -9.50 1.69
N LEU A 96 -3.62 -9.70 2.74
CA LEU A 96 -4.12 -10.27 3.98
C LEU A 96 -3.42 -9.62 5.19
N ALA A 97 -4.14 -9.54 6.29
CA ALA A 97 -3.60 -9.17 7.59
C ALA A 97 -4.17 -10.09 8.68
N ALA A 98 -3.32 -10.41 9.63
CA ALA A 98 -3.69 -11.16 10.83
C ALA A 98 -3.06 -10.49 12.06
N LYS A 99 -3.77 -10.50 13.17
CA LYS A 99 -3.34 -9.89 14.43
C LYS A 99 -3.74 -10.80 15.57
N ALA A 100 -2.86 -10.94 16.55
CA ALA A 100 -3.14 -11.65 17.79
C ALA A 100 -2.60 -10.86 18.98
N ASN A 101 -3.39 -10.78 20.03
CA ASN A 101 -3.06 -10.12 21.29
C ASN A 101 -3.06 -11.13 22.43
N SER A 102 -2.09 -11.04 23.32
CA SER A 102 -2.06 -11.80 24.58
C SER A 102 -1.43 -10.95 25.68
N GLY A 103 -2.27 -10.52 26.63
CA GLY A 103 -1.84 -9.65 27.72
C GLY A 103 -1.25 -8.34 27.22
N LYS A 104 0.04 -8.14 27.44
CA LYS A 104 0.79 -6.94 27.05
C LYS A 104 1.41 -7.02 25.66
N SER A 105 1.32 -8.16 25.00
CA SER A 105 1.96 -8.46 23.73
C SER A 105 0.94 -8.48 22.60
N GLU A 106 1.34 -7.97 21.46
CA GLU A 106 0.61 -8.02 20.21
C GLU A 106 1.56 -8.46 19.11
N VAL A 107 1.15 -9.43 18.31
CA VAL A 107 1.81 -9.81 17.06
C VAL A 107 0.87 -9.52 15.91
N SER A 108 1.35 -8.86 14.88
CA SER A 108 0.58 -8.67 13.66
C SER A 108 1.42 -8.99 12.42
N TYR A 109 0.76 -9.57 11.46
CA TYR A 109 1.30 -9.87 10.15
C TYR A 109 0.44 -9.21 9.09
N SER A 110 1.06 -8.61 8.07
CA SER A 110 0.40 -8.21 6.84
C SER A 110 1.23 -8.63 5.63
N GLY A 111 0.54 -9.04 4.58
CA GLY A 111 1.18 -9.44 3.35
C GLY A 111 0.35 -9.08 2.15
N TRP A 112 1.03 -8.77 1.05
CA TRP A 112 0.40 -8.55 -0.25
C TRP A 112 1.15 -9.28 -1.34
N PHE A 113 0.41 -9.67 -2.38
CA PHE A 113 0.93 -10.33 -3.56
C PHE A 113 0.22 -9.80 -4.79
N ALA A 114 0.96 -9.28 -5.76
CA ALA A 114 0.45 -8.67 -6.98
C ALA A 114 1.09 -9.32 -8.21
N PRO A 115 0.64 -10.52 -8.60
CA PRO A 115 1.14 -11.22 -9.77
C PRO A 115 0.59 -10.63 -11.07
N ARG A 116 1.43 -10.62 -12.08
CA ARG A 116 1.05 -10.35 -13.47
C ARG A 116 1.73 -11.39 -14.34
N TRP A 117 0.95 -12.20 -15.04
CA TRP A 117 1.50 -13.28 -15.85
C TRP A 117 0.88 -13.30 -17.25
N ASN A 118 1.69 -13.65 -18.20
CA ASN A 118 1.30 -13.81 -19.61
C ASN A 118 0.53 -12.61 -20.18
N LEU A 119 0.89 -11.39 -19.75
CA LEU A 119 0.33 -10.17 -20.32
C LEU A 119 0.96 -9.94 -21.69
N LYS A 120 0.14 -9.91 -22.73
CA LYS A 120 0.61 -9.57 -24.07
C LYS A 120 1.13 -8.14 -24.09
N MET A 121 2.32 -7.98 -24.65
CA MET A 121 2.88 -6.68 -24.96
C MET A 121 2.67 -6.37 -26.42
N GLN A 122 2.12 -5.19 -26.69
CA GLN A 122 2.02 -4.68 -28.05
C GLN A 122 2.64 -3.28 -28.08
N ARG A 123 3.53 -3.09 -29.04
CA ARG A 123 4.15 -1.82 -29.32
C ARG A 123 4.27 -1.70 -30.84
N ASP A 124 3.59 -0.70 -31.39
CA ASP A 124 3.71 -0.31 -32.76
C ASP A 124 4.16 1.15 -32.76
N ASN A 125 5.37 1.40 -33.23
CA ASN A 125 5.98 2.73 -33.25
C ASN A 125 6.42 3.05 -34.67
N SER A 126 6.21 4.29 -35.11
CA SER A 126 6.70 4.81 -36.38
C SER A 126 7.35 6.17 -36.16
N GLU A 127 8.60 6.24 -36.51
CA GLU A 127 9.42 7.44 -36.37
C GLU A 127 9.80 7.94 -37.76
N HIS A 128 9.59 9.21 -38.01
CA HIS A 128 9.92 9.86 -39.28
C HIS A 128 11.08 10.81 -39.05
N TYR A 129 12.10 10.67 -39.87
CA TYR A 129 13.29 11.49 -39.81
C TYR A 129 13.48 12.23 -41.11
N GLU A 130 13.89 13.50 -41.00
CA GLU A 130 14.33 14.33 -42.12
C GLU A 130 15.74 14.83 -41.83
N LEU A 131 16.66 14.48 -42.69
CA LEU A 131 18.06 14.89 -42.58
C LEU A 131 18.26 16.28 -43.14
N PRO A 132 19.35 16.98 -42.78
CA PRO A 132 19.66 18.34 -43.31
C PRO A 132 19.83 18.43 -44.82
N ASP A 133 20.11 17.30 -45.48
CA ASP A 133 20.22 17.20 -46.94
C ASP A 133 18.83 16.94 -47.65
N GLY A 134 17.74 16.94 -46.84
CA GLY A 134 16.40 16.70 -47.36
C GLY A 134 16.02 15.21 -47.48
N THR A 135 16.94 14.31 -47.16
CA THR A 135 16.63 12.87 -47.13
C THR A 135 15.64 12.54 -46.03
N ARG A 136 14.63 11.78 -46.37
CA ARG A 136 13.59 11.31 -45.42
C ARG A 136 13.64 9.80 -45.29
N TYR A 137 13.61 9.30 -44.04
CA TYR A 137 13.43 7.90 -43.79
C TYR A 137 12.46 7.67 -42.63
N THR A 138 11.78 6.53 -42.66
CA THR A 138 10.86 6.10 -41.64
C THR A 138 11.40 4.84 -40.99
N ARG A 139 11.47 4.85 -39.67
CA ARG A 139 11.78 3.68 -38.87
C ARG A 139 10.50 3.17 -38.26
N THR A 140 10.16 1.92 -38.50
CA THR A 140 9.00 1.26 -37.90
C THR A 140 9.44 0.14 -36.99
N GLU A 141 8.90 0.12 -35.78
CA GLU A 141 9.06 -0.96 -34.82
C GLU A 141 7.69 -1.59 -34.57
N LYS A 142 7.57 -2.88 -34.83
CA LYS A 142 6.31 -3.62 -34.64
C LYS A 142 6.56 -4.83 -33.77
N SER A 143 5.75 -4.99 -32.73
CA SER A 143 5.80 -6.18 -31.88
C SER A 143 5.28 -7.41 -32.62
N LEU A 144 5.98 -8.52 -32.43
CA LEU A 144 5.58 -9.83 -32.94
C LEU A 144 4.86 -10.63 -31.85
N ASP A 145 4.11 -11.63 -32.27
CA ASP A 145 3.46 -12.57 -31.38
C ASP A 145 4.46 -13.25 -30.43
N GLY A 146 4.03 -13.44 -29.18
CA GLY A 146 4.84 -14.00 -28.11
C GLY A 146 5.58 -12.95 -27.28
N SER A 147 5.44 -11.64 -27.59
CA SER A 147 5.87 -10.59 -26.68
C SER A 147 4.99 -10.60 -25.42
N ARG A 148 5.61 -10.74 -24.25
CA ARG A 148 4.91 -10.86 -22.98
C ARG A 148 5.64 -10.19 -21.86
N PHE A 149 4.88 -9.85 -20.84
CA PHE A 149 5.35 -9.31 -19.57
C PHE A 149 4.87 -10.18 -18.41
N GLU A 150 5.76 -10.49 -17.50
CA GLU A 150 5.47 -11.19 -16.26
C GLU A 150 6.05 -10.43 -15.08
N GLN A 151 5.31 -10.39 -13.98
CA GLN A 151 5.71 -9.69 -12.77
C GLN A 151 5.19 -10.45 -11.55
N TRP A 152 6.06 -10.62 -10.56
CA TRP A 152 5.77 -11.32 -9.32
C TRP A 152 6.24 -10.46 -8.15
N ASN A 153 5.34 -9.59 -7.69
CA ASN A 153 5.64 -8.69 -6.59
C ASN A 153 4.94 -9.16 -5.33
N ASN A 154 5.66 -9.16 -4.24
CA ASN A 154 5.09 -9.44 -2.92
C ASN A 154 5.81 -8.65 -1.83
N GLY A 155 5.11 -8.44 -0.74
CA GLY A 155 5.64 -7.79 0.44
C GLY A 155 5.01 -8.35 1.70
N HIS A 156 5.81 -8.46 2.74
CA HIS A 156 5.43 -9.02 4.02
C HIS A 156 5.93 -8.13 5.16
N SER A 157 5.12 -7.94 6.17
CA SER A 157 5.47 -7.22 7.38
C SER A 157 5.03 -8.03 8.60
N LEU A 158 5.96 -8.26 9.51
CA LEU A 158 5.70 -8.85 10.82
C LEU A 158 6.02 -7.81 11.88
N ASN A 159 5.06 -7.52 12.74
CA ASN A 159 5.23 -6.57 13.82
C ASN A 159 5.01 -7.26 15.17
N TYR A 160 5.85 -6.91 16.12
CA TYR A 160 5.67 -7.28 17.51
C TYR A 160 5.62 -6.01 18.36
N ASN A 161 4.60 -5.90 19.21
CA ASN A 161 4.42 -4.80 20.14
C ASN A 161 4.31 -5.34 21.55
N TYR A 162 4.98 -4.69 22.47
CA TYR A 162 4.85 -4.91 23.90
C TYR A 162 4.60 -3.59 24.59
N LEU A 163 3.56 -3.52 25.41
CA LEU A 163 3.22 -2.33 26.19
C LEU A 163 3.07 -2.71 27.66
N ASP A 164 3.97 -2.19 28.51
CA ASP A 164 3.87 -2.37 29.97
C ASP A 164 2.98 -1.33 30.62
N SER A 165 2.43 -1.68 31.78
CA SER A 165 1.62 -0.81 32.64
C SER A 165 2.36 0.47 33.08
N LYS A 166 3.69 0.46 33.07
CA LYS A 166 4.57 1.62 33.34
C LYS A 166 4.78 2.53 32.13
N LYS A 167 4.01 2.39 31.05
CA LYS A 167 4.15 3.11 29.77
C LYS A 167 5.47 2.84 29.05
N GLN A 168 6.15 1.73 29.37
CA GLN A 168 7.26 1.25 28.58
C GLN A 168 6.72 0.53 27.36
N MET A 169 7.14 0.95 26.19
CA MET A 169 6.74 0.37 24.91
C MET A 169 7.98 -0.17 24.19
N PHE A 170 7.85 -1.38 23.71
CA PHE A 170 8.80 -1.97 22.76
C PHE A 170 8.06 -2.32 21.47
N ASN A 171 8.63 -1.93 20.36
CA ASN A 171 8.13 -2.25 19.03
C ASN A 171 9.27 -2.81 18.18
N ALA A 172 8.99 -3.92 17.49
CA ALA A 172 9.89 -4.49 16.50
C ALA A 172 9.12 -4.77 15.22
N THR A 173 9.68 -4.38 14.08
CA THR A 173 9.09 -4.60 12.76
C THR A 173 10.11 -5.25 11.85
N LEU A 174 9.72 -6.36 11.23
CA LEU A 174 10.47 -7.01 10.16
C LEU A 174 9.68 -6.87 8.86
N LYS A 175 10.31 -6.32 7.82
CA LYS A 175 9.70 -6.18 6.50
C LYS A 175 10.54 -6.90 5.45
N PHE A 176 9.85 -7.59 4.56
CA PHE A 176 10.44 -8.24 3.41
C PHE A 176 9.67 -7.84 2.15
N TYR A 177 10.40 -7.51 1.09
CA TYR A 177 9.84 -7.21 -0.22
C TYR A 177 10.60 -7.98 -1.29
N ASN A 178 9.86 -8.53 -2.24
CA ASN A 178 10.41 -9.14 -3.43
C ASN A 178 9.73 -8.55 -4.66
N PHE A 179 10.56 -8.10 -5.61
CA PHE A 179 10.12 -7.55 -6.88
C PHE A 179 10.86 -8.30 -7.98
N GLN A 180 10.10 -9.04 -8.76
CA GLN A 180 10.62 -9.79 -9.90
C GLN A 180 9.78 -9.49 -11.12
N TYR A 181 10.44 -9.20 -12.23
CA TYR A 181 9.77 -9.02 -13.52
C TYR A 181 10.58 -9.68 -14.62
N GLU A 182 9.88 -10.20 -15.60
CA GLU A 182 10.42 -10.73 -16.84
C GLU A 182 9.72 -10.04 -18.01
N ASN A 183 10.51 -9.59 -18.96
CA ASN A 183 10.05 -8.87 -20.13
C ASN A 183 10.61 -9.53 -21.38
N LEU A 184 9.79 -10.27 -22.09
CA LEU A 184 10.15 -10.86 -23.36
C LEU A 184 9.53 -10.03 -24.48
N PHE A 185 10.35 -9.24 -25.13
CA PHE A 185 9.94 -8.47 -26.31
C PHE A 185 10.52 -9.10 -27.57
N ARG A 186 9.64 -9.34 -28.53
CA ARG A 186 9.99 -9.75 -29.90
C ARG A 186 9.49 -8.66 -30.84
N GLY A 187 10.37 -8.04 -31.60
CA GLY A 187 10.05 -6.93 -32.47
C GLY A 187 10.67 -7.09 -33.85
N LEU A 188 9.99 -6.59 -34.86
CA LEU A 188 10.53 -6.34 -36.19
C LEU A 188 10.86 -4.86 -36.29
N LEU A 189 12.08 -4.55 -36.70
CA LEU A 189 12.54 -3.21 -37.00
C LEU A 189 12.78 -3.11 -38.51
N THR A 190 12.11 -2.18 -39.18
CA THR A 190 12.22 -1.89 -40.59
C THR A 190 12.42 -0.41 -40.87
#